data_c930d8ef65339fb90c0113c6287ec11c
#
_entry.id   c930d8ef65339fb90c0113c6287ec11c
#
_cell.length_a   1.000
_cell.length_b   1.000
_cell.length_c   1.000
_cell.angle_alpha   90.00
_cell.angle_beta   90.00
_cell.angle_gamma   90.00
#
_symmetry.space_group_name_H-M   'P 1'
#
loop_
_entity.id
_entity.type
_entity.pdbx_description
1 polymer ?
#
loop_
_entity_poly.entity_id
_entity_poly.type
_entity_poly.pdbx_seq_one_letter_code
_entity_poly.pdbx_strand_id
1 'polypeptide(L)'
;TIEEHFFELPDHIVADAGYGSEQNYEDIIENRNRIPLITYNQYRKEKKKKHKENAFHVDNWEYDEEEDAYLCPNGRKVRFSHHSKRTDRYGFKREFKVYECEDCSGCPLRNLCTKAKEGNNRKVFINEKWESQKEYVRTKLSDEKTGEIYGKRKIDVEPVFGFLKANLGFTRFSVRGKQKVTNELGFALMAVNLRKFTANNPNLKTDNDKFDSKKDPSKVLIAWILFNYCFRLVMSQPLFISYSAFQCFSINSSLPDFARSS
;
A
#
# COMPACT_ATOMS: atom_id res chain seq x y z
N THR A 1 2.68 -17.28 2.94
CA THR A 1 1.86 -16.06 3.23
C THR A 1 2.17 -15.52 4.62
N ILE A 2 1.59 -14.36 5.01
CA ILE A 2 1.75 -13.79 6.37
C ILE A 2 1.16 -14.74 7.41
N GLU A 3 0.00 -15.33 7.12
CA GLU A 3 -0.68 -16.29 7.99
C GLU A 3 0.15 -17.53 8.30
N GLU A 4 0.90 -18.02 7.33
CA GLU A 4 1.82 -19.18 7.52
C GLU A 4 2.95 -18.88 8.51
N HIS A 5 3.31 -17.60 8.69
CA HIS A 5 4.43 -17.19 9.52
C HIS A 5 4.03 -16.61 10.88
N PHE A 6 2.83 -16.03 10.98
CA PHE A 6 2.39 -15.30 12.17
C PHE A 6 1.15 -15.88 12.84
N PHE A 7 0.60 -16.99 12.33
CA PHE A 7 -0.56 -17.70 12.83
C PHE A 7 -1.87 -16.88 12.81
N GLU A 8 -1.82 -15.56 12.91
CA GLU A 8 -2.97 -14.67 12.89
C GLU A 8 -2.64 -13.36 12.18
N LEU A 9 -3.60 -12.83 11.42
CA LEU A 9 -3.49 -11.52 10.80
C LEU A 9 -3.85 -10.44 11.81
N PRO A 10 -3.13 -9.30 11.82
CA PRO A 10 -3.50 -8.15 12.64
C PRO A 10 -4.87 -7.59 12.21
N ASP A 11 -5.58 -6.94 13.14
CA ASP A 11 -6.88 -6.31 12.86
C ASP A 11 -6.81 -5.25 11.77
N HIS A 12 -5.69 -4.53 11.71
CA HIS A 12 -5.46 -3.45 10.76
C HIS A 12 -4.34 -3.82 9.78
N ILE A 13 -4.65 -3.80 8.50
CA ILE A 13 -3.68 -4.05 7.44
C ILE A 13 -3.30 -2.71 6.80
N VAL A 14 -2.06 -2.29 7.04
CA VAL A 14 -1.52 -1.03 6.51
C VAL A 14 -0.60 -1.32 5.33
N ALA A 15 -0.86 -0.68 4.19
CA ALA A 15 -0.01 -0.81 3.01
C ALA A 15 0.03 0.48 2.16
N ASP A 16 0.86 0.48 1.14
CA ASP A 16 0.97 1.60 0.20
C ASP A 16 -0.20 1.61 -0.80
N ALA A 17 -0.44 2.77 -1.42
CA ALA A 17 -1.49 2.99 -2.42
C ALA A 17 -1.42 2.03 -3.62
N GLY A 18 -0.26 1.45 -3.91
CA GLY A 18 -0.10 0.42 -4.92
C GLY A 18 -0.92 -0.86 -4.65
N TYR A 19 -1.27 -1.10 -3.39
CA TYR A 19 -2.10 -2.24 -2.96
C TYR A 19 -3.59 -1.89 -2.85
N GLY A 20 -3.97 -0.62 -3.05
CA GLY A 20 -5.36 -0.15 -2.99
C GLY A 20 -6.14 -0.52 -4.25
N SER A 21 -6.60 -1.76 -4.34
CA SER A 21 -7.41 -2.30 -5.43
C SER A 21 -8.69 -2.95 -4.90
N GLU A 22 -9.72 -3.00 -5.72
CA GLU A 22 -10.99 -3.64 -5.40
C GLU A 22 -10.81 -5.09 -4.90
N GLN A 23 -9.99 -5.87 -5.61
CA GLN A 23 -9.69 -7.26 -5.25
C GLN A 23 -9.04 -7.38 -3.87
N ASN A 24 -8.07 -6.51 -3.57
CA ASN A 24 -7.39 -6.54 -2.28
C ASN A 24 -8.31 -6.10 -1.15
N TYR A 25 -9.17 -5.10 -1.37
CA TYR A 25 -10.14 -4.70 -0.36
C TYR A 25 -11.20 -5.79 -0.12
N GLU A 26 -11.68 -6.45 -1.17
CA GLU A 26 -12.57 -7.59 -1.06
C GLU A 26 -11.94 -8.70 -0.22
N ASP A 27 -10.71 -9.10 -0.53
CA ASP A 27 -10.00 -10.14 0.23
C ASP A 27 -9.81 -9.75 1.71
N ILE A 28 -9.41 -8.52 2.00
CA ILE A 28 -9.16 -8.06 3.36
C ILE A 28 -10.45 -7.92 4.17
N ILE A 29 -11.49 -7.33 3.59
CA ILE A 29 -12.74 -7.02 4.29
C ILE A 29 -13.62 -8.26 4.38
N GLU A 30 -13.89 -8.91 3.23
CA GLU A 30 -14.89 -9.97 3.13
C GLU A 30 -14.33 -11.33 3.52
N ASN A 31 -13.12 -11.70 3.03
CA ASN A 31 -12.58 -13.03 3.26
C ASN A 31 -11.83 -13.14 4.60
N ARG A 32 -11.17 -12.06 5.03
CA ARG A 32 -10.30 -12.06 6.22
C ARG A 32 -10.88 -11.32 7.41
N ASN A 33 -11.99 -10.61 7.21
CA ASN A 33 -12.64 -9.79 8.24
C ASN A 33 -11.64 -8.86 8.96
N ARG A 34 -10.81 -8.14 8.18
CA ARG A 34 -9.81 -7.19 8.67
C ARG A 34 -10.04 -5.80 8.09
N ILE A 35 -9.44 -4.80 8.70
CA ILE A 35 -9.60 -3.40 8.32
C ILE A 35 -8.43 -2.97 7.42
N PRO A 36 -8.65 -2.66 6.12
CA PRO A 36 -7.61 -2.12 5.25
C PRO A 36 -7.40 -0.63 5.52
N LEU A 37 -6.23 -0.28 6.01
CA LEU A 37 -5.73 1.10 6.07
C LEU A 37 -4.78 1.33 4.89
N ILE A 38 -5.33 1.25 3.70
CA ILE A 38 -4.60 1.30 2.43
C ILE A 38 -5.26 2.36 1.58
N THR A 39 -4.54 3.38 1.15
CA THR A 39 -5.08 4.38 0.23
C THR A 39 -5.16 3.82 -1.19
N TYR A 40 -6.12 4.26 -1.99
CA TYR A 40 -6.19 3.98 -3.43
C TYR A 40 -5.55 5.10 -4.25
N ASN A 41 -5.23 4.84 -5.51
CA ASN A 41 -4.44 5.74 -6.36
C ASN A 41 -5.00 7.17 -6.49
N GLN A 42 -6.32 7.35 -6.44
CA GLN A 42 -6.97 8.65 -6.58
C GLN A 42 -7.17 9.38 -5.23
N TYR A 43 -7.01 8.71 -4.09
CA TYR A 43 -7.30 9.23 -2.76
C TYR A 43 -6.77 10.64 -2.48
N ARG A 44 -5.48 10.89 -2.85
CA ARG A 44 -4.86 12.21 -2.66
C ARG A 44 -5.31 13.23 -3.72
N LYS A 45 -5.69 12.76 -4.92
CA LYS A 45 -6.12 13.63 -6.01
C LYS A 45 -7.54 14.14 -5.78
N GLU A 46 -8.43 13.30 -5.28
CA GLU A 46 -9.82 13.63 -4.94
C GLU A 46 -9.92 14.73 -3.87
N LYS A 47 -8.96 14.80 -2.96
CA LYS A 47 -8.88 15.85 -1.92
C LYS A 47 -8.43 17.22 -2.45
N LYS A 48 -7.85 17.29 -3.65
CA LYS A 48 -7.34 18.55 -4.19
C LYS A 48 -8.48 19.40 -4.75
N LYS A 49 -8.35 20.73 -4.58
CA LYS A 49 -9.27 21.75 -5.11
C LYS A 49 -9.56 21.54 -6.61
N LYS A 50 -8.51 21.31 -7.40
CA LYS A 50 -8.62 21.06 -8.85
C LYS A 50 -9.54 19.88 -9.20
N HIS A 51 -9.61 18.83 -8.38
CA HIS A 51 -10.50 17.69 -8.61
C HIS A 51 -11.94 18.05 -8.23
N LYS A 52 -12.13 18.68 -7.08
CA LYS A 52 -13.44 19.07 -6.56
C LYS A 52 -14.15 20.12 -7.44
N GLU A 53 -13.38 20.98 -8.10
CA GLU A 53 -13.89 22.02 -8.99
C GLU A 53 -13.98 21.58 -10.46
N ASN A 54 -13.59 20.37 -10.78
CA ASN A 54 -13.63 19.86 -12.15
C ASN A 54 -15.05 19.44 -12.54
N ALA A 55 -15.76 20.31 -13.22
CA ALA A 55 -17.13 20.06 -13.69
C ALA A 55 -17.24 18.83 -14.63
N PHE A 56 -16.15 18.36 -15.23
CA PHE A 56 -16.16 17.22 -16.15
C PHE A 56 -15.91 15.88 -15.45
N HIS A 57 -15.66 15.88 -14.14
CA HIS A 57 -15.52 14.65 -13.37
C HIS A 57 -16.87 14.19 -12.84
N VAL A 58 -17.20 12.93 -13.07
CA VAL A 58 -18.51 12.37 -12.70
C VAL A 58 -18.82 12.47 -11.21
N ASP A 59 -17.79 12.41 -10.35
CA ASP A 59 -17.95 12.55 -8.90
C ASP A 59 -18.52 13.91 -8.47
N ASN A 60 -18.49 14.90 -9.36
CA ASN A 60 -18.99 16.26 -9.13
C ASN A 60 -20.33 16.52 -9.86
N TRP A 61 -20.90 15.49 -10.46
CA TRP A 61 -22.19 15.61 -11.15
C TRP A 61 -23.33 15.36 -10.18
N GLU A 62 -24.42 16.05 -10.40
CA GLU A 62 -25.68 15.81 -9.70
C GLU A 62 -26.24 14.46 -10.15
N TYR A 63 -26.67 13.64 -9.18
CA TYR A 63 -27.29 12.35 -9.41
C TYR A 63 -28.76 12.43 -9.01
N ASP A 64 -29.61 12.05 -9.93
CA ASP A 64 -31.06 11.96 -9.76
C ASP A 64 -31.40 10.49 -9.43
N GLU A 65 -31.81 10.25 -8.19
CA GLU A 65 -32.15 8.90 -7.72
C GLU A 65 -33.46 8.38 -8.33
N GLU A 66 -34.41 9.25 -8.65
CA GLU A 66 -35.71 8.86 -9.20
C GLU A 66 -35.59 8.36 -10.64
N GLU A 67 -34.75 9.01 -11.43
CA GLU A 67 -34.52 8.66 -12.82
C GLU A 67 -33.30 7.76 -13.07
N ASP A 68 -32.53 7.42 -12.03
CA ASP A 68 -31.22 6.74 -12.13
C ASP A 68 -30.35 7.39 -13.21
N ALA A 69 -30.11 8.70 -13.09
CA ALA A 69 -29.44 9.50 -14.09
C ALA A 69 -28.49 10.54 -13.47
N TYR A 70 -27.37 10.78 -14.12
CA TYR A 70 -26.49 11.91 -13.81
C TYR A 70 -26.82 13.12 -14.68
N LEU A 71 -26.63 14.33 -14.15
CA LEU A 71 -26.74 15.55 -14.91
C LEU A 71 -25.34 16.02 -15.38
N CYS A 72 -25.09 16.04 -16.69
CA CYS A 72 -23.82 16.47 -17.23
C CYS A 72 -23.65 18.01 -17.15
N PRO A 73 -22.42 18.56 -17.25
CA PRO A 73 -22.18 20.00 -17.15
C PRO A 73 -22.91 20.87 -18.19
N ASN A 74 -23.46 20.28 -19.23
CA ASN A 74 -24.29 20.94 -20.22
C ASN A 74 -25.80 20.77 -19.97
N GLY A 75 -26.19 20.28 -18.77
CA GLY A 75 -27.60 20.10 -18.40
C GLY A 75 -28.31 18.92 -19.06
N ARG A 76 -27.58 18.02 -19.76
CA ARG A 76 -28.17 16.82 -20.39
C ARG A 76 -28.11 15.64 -19.44
N LYS A 77 -29.11 14.75 -19.50
CA LYS A 77 -29.16 13.54 -18.68
C LYS A 77 -28.24 12.47 -19.24
N VAL A 78 -27.56 11.79 -18.31
CA VAL A 78 -26.69 10.65 -18.58
C VAL A 78 -27.33 9.46 -17.89
N ARG A 79 -28.14 8.70 -18.63
CA ARG A 79 -29.04 7.67 -18.09
C ARG A 79 -28.36 6.33 -18.03
N PHE A 80 -28.84 5.47 -17.13
CA PHE A 80 -28.45 4.08 -17.11
C PHE A 80 -28.74 3.40 -18.46
N SER A 81 -27.74 2.71 -18.98
CA SER A 81 -27.83 2.00 -20.25
C SER A 81 -27.83 0.49 -20.06
N HIS A 82 -26.81 -0.06 -19.41
CA HIS A 82 -26.69 -1.50 -19.19
C HIS A 82 -25.61 -1.82 -18.15
N HIS A 83 -25.62 -3.08 -17.69
CA HIS A 83 -24.52 -3.63 -16.88
C HIS A 83 -23.40 -4.16 -17.79
N SER A 84 -22.14 -3.91 -17.41
CA SER A 84 -20.96 -4.41 -18.11
C SER A 84 -20.04 -5.14 -17.14
N LYS A 85 -19.54 -6.30 -17.56
CA LYS A 85 -18.57 -7.07 -16.79
C LYS A 85 -17.22 -7.00 -17.47
N ARG A 86 -16.17 -6.75 -16.70
CA ARG A 86 -14.80 -6.75 -17.20
C ARG A 86 -13.94 -7.68 -16.38
N THR A 87 -13.18 -8.52 -17.03
CA THR A 87 -12.21 -9.41 -16.39
C THR A 87 -10.81 -8.88 -16.64
N ASP A 88 -10.01 -8.75 -15.58
CA ASP A 88 -8.62 -8.36 -15.73
C ASP A 88 -7.72 -9.54 -16.16
N ARG A 89 -6.43 -9.26 -16.40
CA ARG A 89 -5.46 -10.27 -16.83
C ARG A 89 -5.22 -11.40 -15.82
N TYR A 90 -5.64 -11.22 -14.58
CA TYR A 90 -5.50 -12.19 -13.50
C TYR A 90 -6.80 -12.94 -13.21
N GLY A 91 -7.86 -12.71 -14.00
CA GLY A 91 -9.15 -13.38 -13.85
C GLY A 91 -10.13 -12.70 -12.89
N PHE A 92 -9.76 -11.59 -12.26
CA PHE A 92 -10.66 -10.87 -11.38
C PHE A 92 -11.75 -10.14 -12.17
N LYS A 93 -13.01 -10.36 -11.79
CA LYS A 93 -14.19 -9.84 -12.49
C LYS A 93 -14.72 -8.61 -11.78
N ARG A 94 -14.95 -7.53 -12.53
CA ARG A 94 -15.56 -6.29 -12.07
C ARG A 94 -16.86 -6.05 -12.77
N GLU A 95 -17.84 -5.57 -12.03
CA GLU A 95 -19.15 -5.19 -12.57
C GLU A 95 -19.28 -3.67 -12.60
N PHE A 96 -19.84 -3.17 -13.69
CA PHE A 96 -20.02 -1.74 -13.89
C PHE A 96 -21.46 -1.46 -14.32
N LYS A 97 -22.09 -0.45 -13.73
CA LYS A 97 -23.22 0.24 -14.32
C LYS A 97 -22.71 1.20 -15.38
N VAL A 98 -23.21 1.11 -16.57
CA VAL A 98 -22.85 1.99 -17.69
C VAL A 98 -23.96 3.00 -17.88
N TYR A 99 -23.61 4.27 -17.76
CA TYR A 99 -24.50 5.39 -18.04
C TYR A 99 -24.05 6.05 -19.34
N GLU A 100 -25.01 6.42 -20.18
CA GLU A 100 -24.75 7.05 -21.48
C GLU A 100 -25.51 8.37 -21.60
N CYS A 101 -24.84 9.40 -22.07
CA CYS A 101 -25.46 10.68 -22.32
C CYS A 101 -26.47 10.56 -23.47
N GLU A 102 -27.63 11.20 -23.34
CA GLU A 102 -28.70 11.17 -24.34
C GLU A 102 -28.22 11.63 -25.71
N ASP A 103 -27.50 12.73 -25.76
CA ASP A 103 -26.94 13.24 -26.99
C ASP A 103 -25.72 14.13 -26.70
N CYS A 104 -24.62 13.86 -27.38
CA CYS A 104 -23.41 14.68 -27.35
C CYS A 104 -23.12 15.38 -28.65
N SER A 105 -24.02 15.29 -29.65
CA SER A 105 -23.88 16.01 -30.91
C SER A 105 -24.06 17.50 -30.69
N GLY A 106 -23.28 18.33 -31.36
CA GLY A 106 -23.33 19.78 -31.23
C GLY A 106 -23.09 20.35 -29.83
N CYS A 107 -22.60 19.52 -28.86
CA CYS A 107 -22.32 19.97 -27.51
C CYS A 107 -21.06 20.88 -27.49
N PRO A 108 -21.15 22.14 -27.03
CA PRO A 108 -20.01 23.06 -27.01
C PRO A 108 -18.90 22.59 -26.04
N LEU A 109 -19.24 21.81 -25.03
CA LEU A 109 -18.32 21.30 -24.02
C LEU A 109 -17.72 19.93 -24.38
N ARG A 110 -18.05 19.36 -25.56
CA ARG A 110 -17.68 18.01 -25.94
C ARG A 110 -16.17 17.76 -25.85
N ASN A 111 -15.37 18.67 -26.40
CA ASN A 111 -13.91 18.53 -26.46
C ASN A 111 -13.24 18.48 -25.07
N LEU A 112 -13.86 19.13 -24.08
CA LEU A 112 -13.40 19.15 -22.69
C LEU A 112 -13.97 17.97 -21.90
N CYS A 113 -15.15 17.48 -22.31
CA CYS A 113 -15.93 16.50 -21.58
C CYS A 113 -15.54 15.05 -21.92
N THR A 114 -15.33 14.74 -23.21
CA THR A 114 -15.10 13.36 -23.66
C THR A 114 -14.08 13.28 -24.79
N LYS A 115 -13.35 12.15 -24.81
CA LYS A 115 -12.45 11.77 -25.92
C LYS A 115 -13.10 10.75 -26.87
N ALA A 116 -14.40 10.48 -26.71
CA ALA A 116 -15.10 9.58 -27.59
C ALA A 116 -15.09 10.11 -29.02
N LYS A 117 -15.02 9.21 -30.01
CA LYS A 117 -15.08 9.56 -31.43
C LYS A 117 -16.37 10.32 -31.74
N GLU A 118 -16.31 11.18 -32.73
CA GLU A 118 -17.49 11.89 -33.21
C GLU A 118 -18.61 10.92 -33.56
N GLY A 119 -19.85 11.26 -33.22
CA GLY A 119 -21.01 10.36 -33.35
C GLY A 119 -21.27 9.44 -32.15
N ASN A 120 -20.31 9.29 -31.22
CA ASN A 120 -20.52 8.49 -30.01
C ASN A 120 -20.80 9.40 -28.81
N ASN A 121 -21.79 9.04 -28.01
CA ASN A 121 -22.07 9.72 -26.76
C ASN A 121 -21.06 9.40 -25.66
N ARG A 122 -20.96 10.30 -24.67
CA ARG A 122 -20.14 10.04 -23.49
C ARG A 122 -20.74 8.90 -22.67
N LYS A 123 -19.90 7.93 -22.31
CA LYS A 123 -20.23 6.84 -21.38
C LYS A 123 -19.47 7.00 -20.07
N VAL A 124 -20.15 6.73 -18.97
CA VAL A 124 -19.62 6.72 -17.62
C VAL A 124 -19.77 5.32 -17.07
N PHE A 125 -18.73 4.80 -16.42
CA PHE A 125 -18.70 3.47 -15.84
C PHE A 125 -18.60 3.59 -14.33
N ILE A 126 -19.62 3.19 -13.62
CA ILE A 126 -19.67 3.22 -12.15
C ILE A 126 -19.57 1.79 -11.64
N ASN A 127 -18.62 1.53 -10.77
CA ASN A 127 -18.50 0.28 -10.05
C ASN A 127 -18.94 0.54 -8.60
N GLU A 128 -20.15 0.16 -8.27
CA GLU A 128 -20.75 0.43 -6.96
C GLU A 128 -19.96 -0.23 -5.81
N LYS A 129 -19.47 -1.46 -6.03
CA LYS A 129 -18.66 -2.16 -5.03
C LYS A 129 -17.36 -1.39 -4.75
N TRP A 130 -16.70 -0.91 -5.79
CA TRP A 130 -15.50 -0.11 -5.66
C TRP A 130 -15.76 1.23 -4.96
N GLU A 131 -16.85 1.92 -5.28
CA GLU A 131 -17.23 3.17 -4.62
C GLU A 131 -17.51 2.96 -3.12
N SER A 132 -18.26 1.91 -2.78
CA SER A 132 -18.52 1.52 -1.40
C SER A 132 -17.23 1.20 -0.62
N GLN A 133 -16.30 0.47 -1.24
CA GLN A 133 -15.01 0.16 -0.63
C GLN A 133 -14.15 1.43 -0.45
N LYS A 134 -14.15 2.34 -1.41
CA LYS A 134 -13.47 3.65 -1.28
C LYS A 134 -14.03 4.45 -0.11
N GLU A 135 -15.35 4.50 0.03
CA GLU A 135 -16.00 5.21 1.12
C GLU A 135 -15.68 4.59 2.48
N TYR A 136 -15.71 3.27 2.58
CA TYR A 136 -15.28 2.55 3.77
C TYR A 136 -13.85 2.94 4.19
N VAL A 137 -12.93 2.92 3.23
CA VAL A 137 -11.52 3.28 3.48
C VAL A 137 -11.36 4.76 3.84
N ARG A 138 -12.11 5.68 3.19
CA ARG A 138 -12.12 7.12 3.55
C ARG A 138 -12.54 7.32 5.00
N THR A 139 -13.61 6.67 5.41
CA THR A 139 -14.15 6.74 6.79
C THR A 139 -13.11 6.22 7.77
N LYS A 140 -12.51 5.05 7.52
CA LYS A 140 -11.48 4.46 8.39
C LYS A 140 -10.21 5.31 8.48
N LEU A 141 -9.76 5.91 7.38
CA LEU A 141 -8.58 6.79 7.38
C LEU A 141 -8.84 8.19 7.96
N SER A 142 -10.10 8.57 8.13
CA SER A 142 -10.50 9.84 8.74
C SER A 142 -10.78 9.72 10.23
N ASP A 143 -10.98 8.51 10.74
CA ASP A 143 -11.11 8.22 12.16
C ASP A 143 -9.79 8.46 12.88
N GLU A 144 -9.82 9.05 14.07
CA GLU A 144 -8.62 9.47 14.82
C GLU A 144 -7.70 8.29 15.11
N LYS A 145 -8.24 7.18 15.63
CA LYS A 145 -7.44 6.01 16.04
C LYS A 145 -6.79 5.31 14.84
N THR A 146 -7.58 5.03 13.82
CA THR A 146 -7.07 4.33 12.63
C THR A 146 -6.24 5.25 11.75
N GLY A 147 -6.50 6.56 11.76
CA GLY A 147 -5.67 7.58 11.13
C GLY A 147 -4.27 7.67 11.75
N GLU A 148 -4.16 7.59 13.08
CA GLU A 148 -2.86 7.50 13.77
C GLU A 148 -2.09 6.24 13.38
N ILE A 149 -2.77 5.07 13.39
CA ILE A 149 -2.16 3.80 12.96
C ILE A 149 -1.59 3.93 11.54
N TYR A 150 -2.38 4.48 10.62
CA TYR A 150 -1.91 4.71 9.24
C TYR A 150 -0.74 5.71 9.19
N GLY A 151 -0.75 6.74 10.03
CA GLY A 151 0.30 7.75 10.13
C GLY A 151 1.66 7.18 10.55
N LYS A 152 1.67 6.17 11.43
CA LYS A 152 2.90 5.49 11.90
C LYS A 152 3.69 4.84 10.76
N ARG A 153 3.04 4.49 9.65
CA ARG A 153 3.70 3.98 8.44
C ARG A 153 4.89 4.84 7.99
N LYS A 154 4.75 6.17 8.08
CA LYS A 154 5.81 7.11 7.69
C LYS A 154 7.02 7.04 8.61
N ILE A 155 6.81 6.71 9.88
CA ILE A 155 7.87 6.65 10.88
C ILE A 155 8.52 5.28 10.92
N ASP A 156 7.72 4.22 10.78
CA ASP A 156 8.18 2.86 10.99
C ASP A 156 8.75 2.21 9.73
N VAL A 157 8.17 2.48 8.57
CA VAL A 157 8.49 1.77 7.32
C VAL A 157 9.33 2.61 6.35
N GLU A 158 8.92 3.85 6.07
CA GLU A 158 9.60 4.69 5.08
C GLU A 158 11.07 4.97 5.41
N PRO A 159 11.46 5.24 6.69
CA PRO A 159 12.85 5.49 7.03
C PRO A 159 13.77 4.30 6.77
N VAL A 160 13.26 3.07 6.88
CA VAL A 160 14.04 1.86 6.62
C VAL A 160 14.50 1.80 5.17
N PHE A 161 13.58 2.05 4.23
CA PHE A 161 13.92 2.09 2.81
C PHE A 161 14.79 3.30 2.44
N GLY A 162 14.55 4.45 3.09
CA GLY A 162 15.40 5.62 2.96
C GLY A 162 16.83 5.31 3.39
N PHE A 163 16.99 4.67 4.54
CA PHE A 163 18.30 4.26 5.06
C PHE A 163 18.99 3.23 4.16
N LEU A 164 18.29 2.21 3.68
CA LEU A 164 18.83 1.22 2.75
C LEU A 164 19.40 1.89 1.50
N LYS A 165 18.65 2.84 0.91
CA LYS A 165 19.06 3.53 -0.32
C LYS A 165 20.18 4.55 -0.10
N ALA A 166 20.03 5.43 0.90
CA ALA A 166 20.91 6.56 1.10
C ALA A 166 22.19 6.19 1.86
N ASN A 167 22.11 5.32 2.87
CA ASN A 167 23.24 5.01 3.74
C ASN A 167 23.93 3.71 3.36
N LEU A 168 23.18 2.68 2.94
CA LEU A 168 23.76 1.40 2.55
C LEU A 168 23.96 1.26 1.03
N GLY A 169 23.58 2.26 0.24
CA GLY A 169 23.71 2.22 -1.22
C GLY A 169 22.87 1.13 -1.90
N PHE A 170 21.91 0.55 -1.18
CA PHE A 170 21.07 -0.53 -1.70
C PHE A 170 19.96 0.04 -2.59
N THR A 171 20.31 0.39 -3.81
CA THR A 171 19.41 1.04 -4.77
C THR A 171 18.74 0.07 -5.71
N ARG A 172 19.36 -1.10 -5.96
CA ARG A 172 18.86 -2.16 -6.83
C ARG A 172 19.42 -3.52 -6.40
N PHE A 173 18.71 -4.59 -6.76
CA PHE A 173 19.19 -5.94 -6.56
C PHE A 173 20.38 -6.26 -7.50
N SER A 174 21.37 -6.97 -6.95
CA SER A 174 22.54 -7.44 -7.71
C SER A 174 22.28 -8.79 -8.38
N VAL A 175 21.28 -9.53 -7.90
CA VAL A 175 20.92 -10.88 -8.33
C VAL A 175 19.58 -10.92 -9.04
N ARG A 176 19.29 -12.02 -9.74
CA ARG A 176 18.03 -12.29 -10.44
C ARG A 176 17.37 -13.56 -9.89
N GLY A 177 16.05 -13.61 -9.99
CA GLY A 177 15.23 -14.73 -9.53
C GLY A 177 14.72 -14.55 -8.10
N LYS A 178 13.48 -14.99 -7.85
CA LYS A 178 12.75 -14.74 -6.60
C LYS A 178 13.55 -15.12 -5.36
N GLN A 179 14.09 -16.33 -5.32
CA GLN A 179 14.81 -16.84 -4.15
C GLN A 179 16.07 -16.01 -3.83
N LYS A 180 16.88 -15.70 -4.85
CA LYS A 180 18.13 -14.92 -4.68
C LYS A 180 17.81 -13.48 -4.23
N VAL A 181 16.82 -12.86 -4.84
CA VAL A 181 16.34 -11.50 -4.45
C VAL A 181 15.81 -11.49 -3.03
N THR A 182 15.06 -12.51 -2.60
CA THR A 182 14.58 -12.63 -1.22
C THR A 182 15.75 -12.73 -0.24
N ASN A 183 16.78 -13.52 -0.56
CA ASN A 183 17.96 -13.66 0.29
C ASN A 183 18.73 -12.34 0.39
N GLU A 184 18.99 -11.66 -0.73
CA GLU A 184 19.70 -10.38 -0.77
C GLU A 184 18.98 -9.31 0.03
N LEU A 185 17.65 -9.19 -0.13
CA LEU A 185 16.82 -8.28 0.65
C LEU A 185 16.84 -8.64 2.15
N GLY A 186 16.76 -9.93 2.48
CA GLY A 186 16.84 -10.42 3.86
C GLY A 186 18.12 -9.97 4.56
N PHE A 187 19.27 -10.06 3.89
CA PHE A 187 20.55 -9.55 4.41
C PHE A 187 20.53 -8.05 4.66
N ALA A 188 20.03 -7.28 3.70
CA ALA A 188 19.95 -5.84 3.82
C ALA A 188 19.07 -5.40 4.99
N LEU A 189 17.92 -6.05 5.17
CA LEU A 189 17.00 -5.78 6.27
C LEU A 189 17.57 -6.24 7.63
N MET A 190 18.29 -7.37 7.67
CA MET A 190 18.97 -7.82 8.88
C MET A 190 20.01 -6.81 9.35
N ALA A 191 20.80 -6.23 8.45
CA ALA A 191 21.75 -5.17 8.79
C ALA A 191 21.06 -3.95 9.42
N VAL A 192 19.91 -3.54 8.89
CA VAL A 192 19.10 -2.45 9.49
C VAL A 192 18.58 -2.81 10.87
N ASN A 193 18.09 -4.04 11.05
CA ASN A 193 17.56 -4.51 12.33
C ASN A 193 18.65 -4.61 13.40
N LEU A 194 19.81 -5.14 13.07
CA LEU A 194 20.97 -5.17 13.98
C LEU A 194 21.38 -3.78 14.43
N ARG A 195 21.41 -2.82 13.50
CA ARG A 195 21.71 -1.43 13.85
C ARG A 195 20.66 -0.83 14.78
N LYS A 196 19.36 -1.05 14.53
CA LYS A 196 18.29 -0.60 15.44
C LYS A 196 18.43 -1.25 16.82
N PHE A 197 18.71 -2.54 16.85
CA PHE A 197 18.90 -3.27 18.10
C PHE A 197 20.05 -2.71 18.93
N THR A 198 21.21 -2.49 18.32
CA THR A 198 22.37 -1.90 19.02
C THR A 198 22.13 -0.45 19.46
N ALA A 199 21.39 0.33 18.68
CA ALA A 199 21.04 1.70 19.04
C ALA A 199 20.09 1.76 20.25
N ASN A 200 19.15 0.83 20.34
CA ASN A 200 18.16 0.77 21.43
C ASN A 200 18.71 0.08 22.71
N ASN A 201 19.86 -0.61 22.62
CA ASN A 201 20.50 -1.29 23.74
C ASN A 201 21.90 -0.72 23.97
N PRO A 202 22.01 0.48 24.58
CA PRO A 202 23.30 1.14 24.77
C PRO A 202 24.30 0.34 25.62
N ASN A 203 23.82 -0.56 26.48
CA ASN A 203 24.65 -1.46 27.29
C ASN A 203 25.40 -2.51 26.47
N LEU A 204 25.05 -2.71 25.18
CA LEU A 204 25.79 -3.56 24.24
C LEU A 204 26.93 -2.81 23.53
N LYS A 205 27.03 -1.50 23.75
CA LYS A 205 28.19 -0.73 23.29
C LYS A 205 29.35 -1.09 24.20
N THR A 206 30.20 -1.99 23.75
CA THR A 206 31.49 -2.25 24.39
C THR A 206 32.34 -1.00 24.28
N ASP A 207 33.27 -0.75 25.26
CA ASP A 207 34.16 0.42 25.36
C ASP A 207 35.08 0.69 24.15
N ASN A 208 34.84 0.01 23.03
CA ASN A 208 35.59 0.09 21.77
C ASN A 208 34.88 0.97 20.71
N ASP A 209 34.33 2.11 21.11
CA ASP A 209 33.61 3.03 20.19
C ASP A 209 34.51 3.76 19.15
N LYS A 210 35.74 3.27 18.93
CA LYS A 210 36.59 3.67 17.80
C LYS A 210 36.78 2.52 16.81
N PHE A 211 35.67 2.00 16.27
CA PHE A 211 35.78 1.09 15.12
C PHE A 211 36.11 1.88 13.86
N ASP A 212 37.39 2.12 13.66
CA ASP A 212 37.92 2.64 12.41
C ASP A 212 38.14 1.44 11.47
N SER A 213 37.17 1.19 10.61
CA SER A 213 37.17 0.08 9.64
C SER A 213 38.38 0.12 8.68
N LYS A 214 39.13 1.23 8.63
CA LYS A 214 40.32 1.39 7.79
C LYS A 214 41.61 0.91 8.49
N LYS A 215 41.60 0.66 9.80
CA LYS A 215 42.82 0.40 10.58
C LYS A 215 43.02 -1.04 11.02
N ASP A 216 42.01 -1.89 10.97
CA ASP A 216 42.16 -3.27 11.45
C ASP A 216 41.37 -4.28 10.58
N PRO A 217 42.00 -4.86 9.55
CA PRO A 217 41.38 -5.89 8.70
C PRO A 217 40.94 -7.15 9.45
N SER A 218 41.56 -7.47 10.61
CA SER A 218 41.23 -8.68 11.38
C SER A 218 39.86 -8.57 12.06
N LYS A 219 39.47 -7.35 12.47
CA LYS A 219 38.13 -7.10 13.04
C LYS A 219 37.01 -7.17 12.00
N VAL A 220 37.32 -6.81 10.74
CA VAL A 220 36.39 -7.00 9.63
C VAL A 220 36.17 -8.48 9.37
N LEU A 221 37.24 -9.29 9.48
CA LEU A 221 37.16 -10.73 9.31
C LEU A 221 36.36 -11.40 10.43
N ILE A 222 36.53 -10.96 11.68
CA ILE A 222 35.77 -11.49 12.83
C ILE A 222 34.30 -11.09 12.70
N ALA A 223 33.98 -9.87 12.33
CA ALA A 223 32.60 -9.41 12.06
C ALA A 223 31.99 -10.22 10.90
N TRP A 224 32.78 -10.56 9.85
CA TRP A 224 32.36 -11.38 8.73
C TRP A 224 32.14 -12.85 9.14
N ILE A 225 32.99 -13.40 9.99
CA ILE A 225 32.86 -14.78 10.53
C ILE A 225 31.65 -14.87 11.46
N LEU A 226 31.45 -13.94 12.37
CA LEU A 226 30.28 -13.88 13.24
C LEU A 226 28.99 -13.68 12.43
N PHE A 227 29.06 -12.85 11.40
CA PHE A 227 27.97 -12.67 10.44
C PHE A 227 27.60 -13.98 9.72
N ASN A 228 28.58 -14.73 9.23
CA ASN A 228 28.36 -16.02 8.58
C ASN A 228 27.89 -17.11 9.56
N TYR A 229 28.32 -17.06 10.82
CA TYR A 229 27.90 -18.01 11.85
C TYR A 229 26.46 -17.74 12.31
N CYS A 230 26.09 -16.49 12.57
CA CYS A 230 24.70 -16.10 12.82
C CYS A 230 23.80 -16.37 11.60
N PHE A 231 24.34 -16.22 10.40
CA PHE A 231 23.63 -16.54 9.16
C PHE A 231 23.31 -18.04 9.04
N ARG A 232 24.24 -18.91 9.34
CA ARG A 232 23.98 -20.37 9.35
C ARG A 232 22.96 -20.77 10.42
N LEU A 233 22.98 -20.14 11.61
CA LEU A 233 22.00 -20.34 12.67
C LEU A 233 20.60 -19.86 12.30
N VAL A 234 20.49 -18.72 11.63
CA VAL A 234 19.19 -18.17 11.17
C VAL A 234 18.65 -18.93 9.97
N MET A 235 19.53 -19.43 9.08
CA MET A 235 19.10 -20.21 7.91
C MET A 235 18.77 -21.67 8.20
N SER A 236 19.18 -22.19 9.35
CA SER A 236 18.77 -23.54 9.83
C SER A 236 17.39 -23.53 10.50
N GLN A 237 16.82 -22.34 10.76
CA GLN A 237 15.45 -22.16 11.22
C GLN A 237 14.57 -21.68 10.07
N PRO A 238 13.32 -22.16 9.91
CA PRO A 238 12.43 -21.78 8.81
C PRO A 238 11.80 -20.39 8.98
N LEU A 239 12.61 -19.39 9.35
CA LEU A 239 12.15 -18.01 9.51
C LEU A 239 12.31 -17.22 8.18
N PHE A 240 11.45 -17.55 7.22
CA PHE A 240 11.27 -16.72 6.02
C PHE A 240 10.37 -15.51 6.34
N ILE A 241 10.98 -14.39 6.62
CA ILE A 241 10.26 -13.11 6.64
C ILE A 241 10.03 -12.71 5.18
N SER A 242 8.80 -12.90 4.67
CA SER A 242 8.43 -12.37 3.35
C SER A 242 8.40 -10.83 3.40
N TYR A 243 8.62 -10.19 2.26
CA TYR A 243 8.57 -8.73 2.11
C TYR A 243 7.27 -8.11 2.65
N SER A 244 6.15 -8.81 2.54
CA SER A 244 4.85 -8.42 3.09
C SER A 244 4.78 -8.51 4.63
N ALA A 245 5.51 -9.42 5.24
CA ALA A 245 5.56 -9.56 6.70
C ALA A 245 6.26 -8.37 7.38
N PHE A 246 7.23 -7.77 6.69
CA PHE A 246 7.97 -6.63 7.24
C PHE A 246 7.10 -5.36 7.38
N GLN A 247 6.08 -5.21 6.55
CA GLN A 247 5.13 -4.09 6.66
C GLN A 247 4.17 -4.24 7.86
N CYS A 248 3.91 -5.46 8.33
CA CYS A 248 3.07 -5.72 9.50
C CYS A 248 3.83 -5.66 10.84
N PHE A 249 5.16 -5.83 10.83
CA PHE A 249 5.95 -5.92 12.07
C PHE A 249 6.05 -4.58 12.83
N SER A 250 5.76 -3.46 12.16
CA SER A 250 5.86 -2.12 12.78
C SER A 250 4.70 -1.76 13.72
N ILE A 251 3.64 -2.53 13.77
CA ILE A 251 2.39 -2.12 14.46
C ILE A 251 2.25 -2.75 15.84
N ASN A 252 3.01 -3.77 16.19
CA ASN A 252 2.96 -4.43 17.50
C ASN A 252 4.05 -3.92 18.47
N SER A 253 4.17 -2.62 18.69
CA SER A 253 4.96 -2.06 19.79
C SER A 253 4.23 -2.03 21.14
N SER A 254 3.11 -2.72 21.26
CA SER A 254 2.42 -2.98 22.54
C SER A 254 2.58 -4.45 22.94
N LEU A 255 3.82 -4.90 23.12
CA LEU A 255 4.06 -6.04 23.97
C LEU A 255 3.94 -5.57 25.43
N PRO A 256 3.11 -6.21 26.27
CA PRO A 256 3.02 -5.87 27.67
C PRO A 256 4.38 -6.14 28.34
N ASP A 257 4.72 -5.27 29.30
CA ASP A 257 5.84 -5.42 30.24
C ASP A 257 5.78 -6.77 30.98
N PHE A 258 6.38 -7.80 30.41
CA PHE A 258 6.65 -9.07 31.06
C PHE A 258 8.16 -9.32 31.04
N ALA A 259 8.90 -8.60 31.84
CA ALA A 259 10.21 -8.96 32.40
C ALA A 259 10.75 -7.83 33.30
N ARG A 260 10.02 -7.53 34.39
CA ARG A 260 10.62 -6.89 35.57
C ARG A 260 10.08 -7.61 36.79
N SER A 261 10.68 -8.72 37.08
CA SER A 261 10.81 -9.29 38.47
C SER A 261 11.53 -10.63 38.37
N SER A 262 12.81 -10.61 38.58
CA SER A 262 13.63 -11.57 39.40
C SER A 262 15.09 -11.19 39.19
#